data_4afb52b203e040434b91c6022f03f65f
#
_entry.id   4afb52b203e040434b91c6022f03f65f
#
_cell.length_a   1.000
_cell.length_b   1.000
_cell.length_c   1.000
_cell.angle_alpha   90.00
_cell.angle_beta   90.00
_cell.angle_gamma   90.00
#
_symmetry.space_group_name_H-M   'P 1'
#
loop_
_entity.id
_entity.type
_entity.pdbx_description
1 polymer ?
#
loop_
_entity_poly.entity_id
_entity_poly.type
_entity_poly.pdbx_seq_one_letter_code
_entity_poly.pdbx_strand_id
1 'polypeptide(L)'
;TQNLALVHTGKLAFGMTTMGPAREALDGKSPLAPGLKMNKVCAMFPMYQTPFSVTVLSSSGIKSIKDIPAGAKIGFGPAGSTSDTYFPKMLETLGVKFQRRNGGWGDLGGQLQDGLIDVVAFAAGVPIPAVTQLEVQTKINILEFTEEEQKKIMDTYPVSAFPIKANTYKTLNKDARAVSMWNYAIANCDLPESFVYEATKAVLDNNPKMQTIHKGARTTLAENWDKNTFIPFHPGAVKYYEEKGFKIPANLQLKK
;
A
#
# COMPACT_ATOMS: atom_id res chain seq x y z
N THR A 1 0.57 -0.54 -9.59
CA THR A 1 0.33 -1.54 -10.68
C THR A 1 1.28 -1.32 -11.86
N GLN A 2 1.55 -0.08 -12.26
CA GLN A 2 2.46 0.21 -13.38
C GLN A 2 3.87 -0.39 -13.19
N ASN A 3 4.42 -0.33 -11.99
CA ASN A 3 5.74 -0.94 -11.69
C ASN A 3 5.80 -2.43 -12.06
N LEU A 4 4.72 -3.18 -11.82
CA LEU A 4 4.65 -4.61 -12.16
C LEU A 4 4.87 -4.85 -13.67
N ALA A 5 4.20 -4.07 -14.51
CA ALA A 5 4.34 -4.17 -15.96
C ALA A 5 5.75 -3.75 -16.42
N LEU A 6 6.31 -2.69 -15.85
CA LEU A 6 7.65 -2.21 -16.19
C LEU A 6 8.74 -3.18 -15.74
N VAL A 7 8.61 -3.78 -14.55
CA VAL A 7 9.52 -4.82 -14.06
C VAL A 7 9.37 -6.09 -14.90
N HIS A 8 8.14 -6.53 -15.19
CA HIS A 8 7.89 -7.71 -16.03
C HIS A 8 8.54 -7.59 -17.42
N THR A 9 8.47 -6.41 -18.04
CA THR A 9 9.03 -6.16 -19.37
C THR A 9 10.53 -5.83 -19.38
N GLY A 10 11.18 -5.80 -18.20
CA GLY A 10 12.59 -5.44 -18.06
C GLY A 10 12.92 -3.95 -18.24
N LYS A 11 11.89 -3.10 -18.35
CA LYS A 11 12.07 -1.63 -18.43
C LYS A 11 12.50 -1.02 -17.10
N LEU A 12 12.20 -1.70 -16.00
CA LEU A 12 12.72 -1.42 -14.66
C LEU A 12 13.36 -2.69 -14.09
N ALA A 13 14.56 -2.54 -13.52
CA ALA A 13 15.21 -3.61 -12.76
C ALA A 13 14.41 -3.95 -11.48
N PHE A 14 14.04 -2.93 -10.74
CA PHE A 14 13.35 -3.02 -9.45
C PHE A 14 12.08 -2.17 -9.44
N GLY A 15 11.18 -2.51 -8.55
CA GLY A 15 9.98 -1.74 -8.29
C GLY A 15 9.38 -2.06 -6.93
N MET A 16 8.28 -1.42 -6.64
CA MET A 16 7.46 -1.68 -5.45
C MET A 16 6.04 -1.99 -5.85
N THR A 17 5.41 -2.90 -5.14
CA THR A 17 4.00 -3.25 -5.34
C THR A 17 3.33 -3.63 -4.03
N THR A 18 2.02 -3.39 -3.92
CA THR A 18 1.20 -3.99 -2.88
C THR A 18 0.73 -5.37 -3.32
N MET A 19 0.45 -6.24 -2.35
CA MET A 19 0.15 -7.65 -2.60
C MET A 19 -1.14 -7.88 -3.40
N GLY A 20 -2.16 -7.02 -3.27
CA GLY A 20 -3.39 -7.12 -4.07
C GLY A 20 -3.13 -6.98 -5.58
N PRO A 21 -2.62 -5.82 -6.04
CA PRO A 21 -2.21 -5.63 -7.44
C PRO A 21 -1.21 -6.67 -7.95
N ALA A 22 -0.31 -7.16 -7.10
CA ALA A 22 0.63 -8.21 -7.48
C ALA A 22 -0.08 -9.52 -7.80
N ARG A 23 -1.07 -9.92 -6.99
CA ARG A 23 -1.88 -11.12 -7.26
C ARG A 23 -2.63 -10.99 -8.58
N GLU A 24 -3.31 -9.85 -8.79
CA GLU A 24 -4.02 -9.59 -10.04
C GLU A 24 -3.10 -9.67 -11.27
N ALA A 25 -1.87 -9.13 -11.16
CA ALA A 25 -0.90 -9.15 -12.25
C ALA A 25 -0.38 -10.56 -12.57
N LEU A 26 -0.08 -11.36 -11.55
CA LEU A 26 0.36 -12.75 -11.74
C LEU A 26 -0.76 -13.64 -12.28
N ASP A 27 -2.01 -13.39 -11.89
CA ASP A 27 -3.19 -14.11 -12.38
C ASP A 27 -3.66 -13.64 -13.78
N GLY A 28 -3.04 -12.59 -14.36
CA GLY A 28 -3.47 -12.00 -15.63
C GLY A 28 -4.76 -11.17 -15.52
N LYS A 29 -5.11 -10.75 -14.31
CA LYS A 29 -6.33 -9.98 -14.01
C LYS A 29 -6.05 -8.49 -13.78
N SER A 30 -4.82 -8.03 -14.04
CA SER A 30 -4.46 -6.62 -13.89
C SER A 30 -5.30 -5.74 -14.81
N PRO A 31 -5.97 -4.68 -14.30
CA PRO A 31 -6.71 -3.75 -15.16
C PRO A 31 -5.84 -3.03 -16.19
N LEU A 32 -4.53 -2.89 -15.95
CA LEU A 32 -3.59 -2.24 -16.87
C LEU A 32 -3.20 -3.14 -18.05
N ALA A 33 -3.33 -4.45 -17.93
CA ALA A 33 -2.98 -5.41 -18.97
C ALA A 33 -3.81 -6.69 -18.79
N PRO A 34 -5.11 -6.66 -19.09
CA PRO A 34 -5.98 -7.82 -18.95
C PRO A 34 -5.47 -9.00 -19.80
N GLY A 35 -5.42 -10.19 -19.22
CA GLY A 35 -4.94 -11.41 -19.87
C GLY A 35 -3.41 -11.62 -19.79
N LEU A 36 -2.62 -10.59 -19.52
CA LEU A 36 -1.17 -10.72 -19.40
C LEU A 36 -0.79 -11.20 -17.99
N LYS A 37 -0.24 -12.41 -17.91
CA LYS A 37 0.38 -12.92 -16.67
C LYS A 37 1.80 -12.38 -16.55
N MET A 38 2.03 -11.55 -15.51
CA MET A 38 3.32 -10.91 -15.30
C MET A 38 4.30 -11.82 -14.51
N ASN A 39 4.63 -12.97 -15.11
CA ASN A 39 5.42 -14.05 -14.50
C ASN A 39 6.93 -13.79 -14.37
N LYS A 40 7.44 -12.67 -14.90
CA LYS A 40 8.84 -12.24 -14.71
C LYS A 40 9.01 -11.27 -13.54
N VAL A 41 8.05 -11.24 -12.62
CA VAL A 41 8.13 -10.45 -11.39
C VAL A 41 8.45 -11.37 -10.23
N CYS A 42 9.60 -11.13 -9.58
CA CYS A 42 10.07 -11.84 -8.40
C CYS A 42 10.07 -10.94 -7.17
N ALA A 43 9.76 -11.50 -6.00
CA ALA A 43 9.88 -10.79 -4.72
C ALA A 43 11.33 -10.65 -4.30
N MET A 44 11.64 -9.52 -3.67
CA MET A 44 12.93 -9.30 -3.01
C MET A 44 12.76 -9.31 -1.50
N PHE A 45 12.08 -8.31 -0.95
CA PHE A 45 11.91 -8.14 0.49
C PHE A 45 10.62 -7.40 0.82
N PRO A 46 10.07 -7.65 2.05
CA PRO A 46 8.94 -6.88 2.55
C PRO A 46 9.36 -5.44 2.79
N MET A 47 8.48 -4.53 2.51
CA MET A 47 8.71 -3.12 2.80
C MET A 47 7.89 -2.70 4.02
N TYR A 48 6.81 -2.00 3.80
CA TYR A 48 5.92 -1.52 4.85
C TYR A 48 4.47 -1.86 4.51
N GLN A 49 3.64 -1.81 5.51
CA GLN A 49 2.20 -1.91 5.29
C GLN A 49 1.66 -0.60 4.72
N THR A 50 0.72 -0.72 3.82
CA THR A 50 -0.01 0.38 3.20
C THR A 50 -1.40 0.45 3.80
N PRO A 51 -1.60 1.17 4.91
CA PRO A 51 -2.93 1.37 5.46
C PRO A 51 -3.80 2.23 4.55
N PHE A 52 -5.09 1.93 4.57
CA PHE A 52 -6.15 2.66 3.90
C PHE A 52 -6.73 3.68 4.89
N SER A 53 -6.47 4.95 4.65
CA SER A 53 -6.81 6.07 5.54
C SER A 53 -7.82 7.01 4.89
N VAL A 54 -8.88 7.35 5.60
CA VAL A 54 -9.92 8.30 5.16
C VAL A 54 -9.77 9.59 5.95
N THR A 55 -9.58 10.70 5.25
CA THR A 55 -9.38 12.02 5.85
C THR A 55 -10.44 12.99 5.35
N VAL A 56 -11.00 13.76 6.27
CA VAL A 56 -12.01 14.81 6.01
C VAL A 56 -11.64 16.08 6.76
N LEU A 57 -12.21 17.22 6.35
CA LEU A 57 -12.13 18.44 7.16
C LEU A 57 -12.97 18.26 8.43
N SER A 58 -12.50 18.76 9.58
CA SER A 58 -13.28 18.73 10.81
C SER A 58 -14.56 19.58 10.71
N SER A 59 -14.56 20.59 9.85
CA SER A 59 -15.71 21.45 9.57
C SER A 59 -16.80 20.77 8.74
N SER A 60 -16.51 19.63 8.07
CA SER A 60 -17.49 18.92 7.22
C SER A 60 -18.65 18.29 8.01
N GLY A 61 -18.47 18.07 9.31
CA GLY A 61 -19.43 17.34 10.13
C GLY A 61 -19.41 15.81 9.96
N ILE A 62 -18.60 15.28 9.03
CA ILE A 62 -18.44 13.83 8.78
C ILE A 62 -17.61 13.22 9.92
N LYS A 63 -18.17 12.26 10.66
CA LYS A 63 -17.53 11.62 11.82
C LYS A 63 -17.25 10.14 11.62
N SER A 64 -17.89 9.50 10.64
CA SER A 64 -17.75 8.08 10.31
C SER A 64 -17.88 7.85 8.81
N ILE A 65 -17.53 6.66 8.34
CA ILE A 65 -17.69 6.28 6.92
C ILE A 65 -19.17 6.39 6.48
N LYS A 66 -20.10 6.07 7.36
CA LYS A 66 -21.55 6.14 7.07
C LYS A 66 -22.09 7.57 6.93
N ASP A 67 -21.38 8.55 7.49
CA ASP A 67 -21.77 9.96 7.38
C ASP A 67 -21.35 10.60 6.06
N ILE A 68 -20.57 9.91 5.23
CA ILE A 68 -20.15 10.42 3.92
C ILE A 68 -21.40 10.59 3.04
N PRO A 69 -21.72 11.82 2.59
CA PRO A 69 -22.93 12.08 1.82
C PRO A 69 -22.94 11.30 0.50
N ALA A 70 -24.12 10.88 0.08
CA ALA A 70 -24.28 10.30 -1.26
C ALA A 70 -23.90 11.33 -2.33
N GLY A 71 -23.00 10.94 -3.24
CA GLY A 71 -22.45 11.82 -4.27
C GLY A 71 -21.26 12.67 -3.83
N ALA A 72 -20.75 12.47 -2.59
CA ALA A 72 -19.51 13.11 -2.13
C ALA A 72 -18.38 12.92 -3.14
N LYS A 73 -17.58 13.96 -3.34
CA LYS A 73 -16.39 13.91 -4.19
C LYS A 73 -15.22 13.36 -3.38
N ILE A 74 -14.70 12.19 -3.75
CA ILE A 74 -13.64 11.51 -3.03
C ILE A 74 -12.37 11.43 -3.89
N GLY A 75 -11.25 11.92 -3.34
CA GLY A 75 -9.93 11.84 -3.95
C GLY A 75 -9.23 10.52 -3.60
N PHE A 76 -8.83 9.74 -4.62
CA PHE A 76 -8.21 8.43 -4.45
C PHE A 76 -6.72 8.38 -4.83
N GLY A 77 -6.06 9.54 -4.96
CA GLY A 77 -4.66 9.59 -5.39
C GLY A 77 -4.48 9.39 -6.90
N PRO A 78 -3.23 9.14 -7.34
CA PRO A 78 -2.94 8.96 -8.75
C PRO A 78 -3.67 7.77 -9.37
N ALA A 79 -4.10 7.92 -10.61
CA ALA A 79 -4.75 6.85 -11.37
C ALA A 79 -3.86 5.60 -11.44
N GLY A 80 -4.45 4.42 -11.23
CA GLY A 80 -3.75 3.14 -11.21
C GLY A 80 -2.91 2.86 -9.94
N SER A 81 -2.95 3.76 -8.95
CA SER A 81 -2.37 3.49 -7.62
C SER A 81 -3.21 2.44 -6.87
N THR A 82 -2.65 1.86 -5.80
CA THR A 82 -3.40 0.94 -4.92
C THR A 82 -4.62 1.61 -4.31
N SER A 83 -4.49 2.87 -3.92
CA SER A 83 -5.58 3.69 -3.43
C SER A 83 -6.72 3.76 -4.45
N ASP A 84 -6.39 4.14 -5.67
CA ASP A 84 -7.33 4.29 -6.77
C ASP A 84 -7.98 2.98 -7.22
N THR A 85 -7.27 1.86 -7.09
CA THR A 85 -7.75 0.55 -7.54
C THR A 85 -8.64 -0.15 -6.51
N TYR A 86 -8.34 0.02 -5.22
CA TYR A 86 -8.98 -0.76 -4.15
C TYR A 86 -9.94 0.06 -3.29
N PHE A 87 -9.60 1.32 -2.96
CA PHE A 87 -10.43 2.10 -2.04
C PHE A 87 -11.86 2.35 -2.57
N PRO A 88 -12.06 2.68 -3.86
CA PRO A 88 -13.42 2.81 -4.40
C PRO A 88 -14.26 1.56 -4.16
N LYS A 89 -13.72 0.37 -4.48
CA LYS A 89 -14.40 -0.91 -4.29
C LYS A 89 -14.75 -1.18 -2.81
N MET A 90 -13.83 -0.85 -1.89
CA MET A 90 -14.06 -0.99 -0.44
C MET A 90 -15.19 -0.10 0.04
N LEU A 91 -15.21 1.18 -0.36
CA LEU A 91 -16.26 2.12 0.00
C LEU A 91 -17.62 1.73 -0.60
N GLU A 92 -17.64 1.25 -1.85
CA GLU A 92 -18.84 0.69 -2.49
C GLU A 92 -19.38 -0.52 -1.72
N THR A 93 -18.49 -1.42 -1.26
CA THR A 93 -18.86 -2.57 -0.41
C THR A 93 -19.50 -2.13 0.91
N LEU A 94 -19.11 -0.96 1.44
CA LEU A 94 -19.73 -0.34 2.62
C LEU A 94 -20.98 0.48 2.29
N GLY A 95 -21.39 0.54 1.02
CA GLY A 95 -22.61 1.24 0.59
C GLY A 95 -22.43 2.74 0.35
N VAL A 96 -21.18 3.26 0.35
CA VAL A 96 -20.90 4.67 0.08
C VAL A 96 -21.06 4.94 -1.40
N LYS A 97 -21.86 5.94 -1.76
CA LYS A 97 -22.05 6.44 -3.13
C LYS A 97 -21.28 7.73 -3.30
N PHE A 98 -20.36 7.80 -4.26
CA PHE A 98 -19.45 8.92 -4.40
C PHE A 98 -19.15 9.27 -5.86
N GLN A 99 -18.55 10.44 -6.07
CA GLN A 99 -17.93 10.84 -7.32
C GLN A 99 -16.41 10.72 -7.19
N ARG A 100 -15.80 9.93 -8.05
CA ARG A 100 -14.36 9.68 -8.03
C ARG A 100 -13.57 10.88 -8.55
N ARG A 101 -12.46 11.19 -7.87
CA ARG A 101 -11.46 12.17 -8.28
C ARG A 101 -10.07 11.52 -8.18
N ASN A 102 -9.23 11.77 -9.19
CA ASN A 102 -7.85 11.33 -9.22
C ASN A 102 -6.92 12.53 -9.37
N GLY A 103 -5.72 12.43 -8.81
CA GLY A 103 -4.70 13.48 -8.86
C GLY A 103 -3.51 13.13 -7.99
N GLY A 104 -2.51 13.98 -7.98
CA GLY A 104 -1.39 13.89 -7.04
C GLY A 104 -1.88 13.99 -5.59
N TRP A 105 -1.14 13.35 -4.67
CA TRP A 105 -1.52 13.35 -3.24
C TRP A 105 -1.62 14.76 -2.67
N GLY A 106 -0.66 15.65 -3.00
CA GLY A 106 -0.66 17.04 -2.56
C GLY A 106 -1.79 17.85 -3.18
N ASP A 107 -2.06 17.66 -4.47
CA ASP A 107 -3.14 18.35 -5.18
C ASP A 107 -4.51 18.02 -4.60
N LEU A 108 -4.76 16.75 -4.32
CA LEU A 108 -6.01 16.30 -3.68
C LEU A 108 -6.12 16.80 -2.23
N GLY A 109 -5.00 16.88 -1.51
CA GLY A 109 -4.95 17.53 -0.19
C GLY A 109 -5.36 19.00 -0.25
N GLY A 110 -4.83 19.75 -1.22
CA GLY A 110 -5.22 21.14 -1.48
C GLY A 110 -6.71 21.27 -1.86
N GLN A 111 -7.19 20.41 -2.76
CA GLN A 111 -8.61 20.39 -3.12
C GLN A 111 -9.54 20.09 -1.92
N LEU A 112 -9.13 19.22 -1.00
CA LEU A 112 -9.87 19.01 0.24
C LEU A 112 -9.87 20.26 1.12
N GLN A 113 -8.72 20.91 1.28
CA GLN A 113 -8.59 22.15 2.04
C GLN A 113 -9.50 23.26 1.50
N ASP A 114 -9.58 23.38 0.18
CA ASP A 114 -10.39 24.40 -0.52
C ASP A 114 -11.88 24.00 -0.63
N GLY A 115 -12.28 22.84 -0.13
CA GLY A 115 -13.67 22.35 -0.21
C GLY A 115 -14.11 21.95 -1.62
N LEU A 116 -13.18 21.73 -2.54
CA LEU A 116 -13.48 21.28 -3.91
C LEU A 116 -13.79 19.78 -3.97
N ILE A 117 -13.27 19.01 -3.00
CA ILE A 117 -13.62 17.63 -2.71
C ILE A 117 -13.96 17.48 -1.22
N ASP A 118 -14.72 16.45 -0.86
CA ASP A 118 -15.24 16.24 0.49
C ASP A 118 -14.37 15.31 1.32
N VAL A 119 -13.66 14.38 0.68
CA VAL A 119 -12.90 13.31 1.31
C VAL A 119 -11.64 13.03 0.51
N VAL A 120 -10.53 12.72 1.19
CA VAL A 120 -9.41 11.99 0.58
C VAL A 120 -9.31 10.61 1.21
N ALA A 121 -9.23 9.60 0.34
CA ALA A 121 -9.14 8.19 0.69
C ALA A 121 -7.81 7.65 0.14
N PHE A 122 -6.76 7.69 0.97
CA PHE A 122 -5.39 7.39 0.57
C PHE A 122 -4.92 6.05 1.14
N ALA A 123 -4.20 5.29 0.32
CA ALA A 123 -3.52 4.08 0.73
C ALA A 123 -2.00 4.26 0.51
N ALA A 124 -1.29 4.54 1.59
CA ALA A 124 0.16 4.75 1.60
C ALA A 124 0.73 4.48 2.99
N GLY A 125 2.06 4.36 3.11
CA GLY A 125 2.73 4.26 4.42
C GLY A 125 2.47 5.51 5.27
N VAL A 126 2.10 5.30 6.52
CA VAL A 126 1.81 6.40 7.46
C VAL A 126 3.04 6.80 8.27
N PRO A 127 3.20 8.10 8.63
CA PRO A 127 2.34 9.21 8.27
C PRO A 127 2.43 9.58 6.78
N ILE A 128 1.30 9.83 6.13
CA ILE A 128 1.25 10.25 4.72
C ILE A 128 1.63 11.74 4.64
N PRO A 129 2.68 12.13 3.90
CA PRO A 129 3.15 13.52 3.88
C PRO A 129 2.07 14.54 3.52
N ALA A 130 1.23 14.24 2.52
CA ALA A 130 0.13 15.13 2.13
C ALA A 130 -0.90 15.34 3.25
N VAL A 131 -1.19 14.32 4.05
CA VAL A 131 -2.10 14.42 5.21
C VAL A 131 -1.43 15.21 6.35
N THR A 132 -0.13 14.98 6.59
CA THR A 132 0.64 15.74 7.57
C THR A 132 0.72 17.23 7.21
N GLN A 133 0.91 17.54 5.93
CA GLN A 133 0.89 18.92 5.45
C GLN A 133 -0.49 19.56 5.63
N LEU A 134 -1.54 18.82 5.29
CA LEU A 134 -2.93 19.29 5.43
C LEU A 134 -3.29 19.62 6.89
N GLU A 135 -2.91 18.76 7.85
CA GLU A 135 -3.20 19.01 9.26
C GLU A 135 -2.46 20.21 9.88
N VAL A 136 -1.37 20.68 9.24
CA VAL A 136 -0.68 21.94 9.64
C VAL A 136 -1.48 23.15 9.19
N GLN A 137 -2.19 23.04 8.08
CA GLN A 137 -2.91 24.16 7.44
C GLN A 137 -4.36 24.26 7.89
N THR A 138 -5.00 23.12 8.22
CA THR A 138 -6.40 23.09 8.61
C THR A 138 -6.69 21.94 9.60
N LYS A 139 -7.84 22.03 10.29
CA LYS A 139 -8.29 20.95 11.18
C LYS A 139 -8.91 19.81 10.36
N ILE A 140 -8.39 18.61 10.56
CA ILE A 140 -8.86 17.40 9.88
C ILE A 140 -9.28 16.33 10.88
N ASN A 141 -10.07 15.37 10.42
CA ASN A 141 -10.36 14.12 11.11
C ASN A 141 -9.90 12.94 10.26
N ILE A 142 -9.28 11.97 10.90
CA ILE A 142 -9.03 10.65 10.33
C ILE A 142 -10.20 9.76 10.73
N LEU A 143 -10.96 9.29 9.76
CA LEU A 143 -12.07 8.39 10.02
C LEU A 143 -11.56 6.96 10.22
N GLU A 144 -12.11 6.27 11.21
CA GLU A 144 -11.85 4.86 11.44
C GLU A 144 -13.00 3.99 10.89
N PHE A 145 -12.69 2.76 10.49
CA PHE A 145 -13.71 1.76 10.22
C PHE A 145 -14.27 1.24 11.54
N THR A 146 -15.57 0.94 11.58
CA THR A 146 -16.13 0.14 12.66
C THR A 146 -15.58 -1.29 12.60
N GLU A 147 -15.74 -2.08 13.62
CA GLU A 147 -15.31 -3.48 13.62
C GLU A 147 -16.03 -4.29 12.53
N GLU A 148 -17.32 -4.06 12.37
CA GLU A 148 -18.14 -4.69 11.33
C GLU A 148 -17.66 -4.30 9.91
N GLU A 149 -17.39 -3.01 9.66
CA GLU A 149 -16.88 -2.51 8.39
C GLU A 149 -15.51 -3.09 8.07
N GLN A 150 -14.59 -3.12 9.06
CA GLN A 150 -13.27 -3.71 8.91
C GLN A 150 -13.36 -5.20 8.57
N LYS A 151 -14.19 -5.94 9.31
CA LYS A 151 -14.41 -7.37 9.04
C LYS A 151 -14.93 -7.60 7.63
N LYS A 152 -15.98 -6.87 7.22
CA LYS A 152 -16.58 -6.98 5.89
C LYS A 152 -15.55 -6.73 4.76
N ILE A 153 -14.68 -5.72 4.94
CA ILE A 153 -13.60 -5.44 3.99
C ILE A 153 -12.58 -6.58 3.95
N MET A 154 -12.16 -7.10 5.10
CA MET A 154 -11.20 -8.21 5.20
C MET A 154 -11.72 -9.52 4.63
N ASP A 155 -13.01 -9.79 4.76
CA ASP A 155 -13.65 -10.98 4.17
C ASP A 155 -13.72 -10.89 2.62
N THR A 156 -13.67 -9.67 2.06
CA THR A 156 -13.85 -9.42 0.62
C THR A 156 -12.53 -9.17 -0.13
N TYR A 157 -11.55 -8.54 0.52
CA TYR A 157 -10.30 -8.09 -0.10
C TYR A 157 -9.06 -8.67 0.61
N PRO A 158 -7.93 -8.82 -0.10
CA PRO A 158 -6.68 -9.34 0.47
C PRO A 158 -5.99 -8.27 1.34
N VAL A 159 -6.62 -7.90 2.42
CA VAL A 159 -6.12 -6.93 3.40
C VAL A 159 -6.13 -7.55 4.80
N SER A 160 -5.37 -6.95 5.69
CA SER A 160 -5.33 -7.30 7.11
C SER A 160 -5.72 -6.11 7.99
N ALA A 161 -6.17 -6.39 9.20
CA ALA A 161 -6.43 -5.35 10.21
C ALA A 161 -5.14 -4.55 10.47
N PHE A 162 -5.29 -3.23 10.57
CA PHE A 162 -4.18 -2.33 10.84
C PHE A 162 -4.66 -1.17 11.72
N PRO A 163 -4.02 -0.94 12.89
CA PRO A 163 -4.27 0.26 13.67
C PRO A 163 -3.35 1.38 13.18
N ILE A 164 -3.91 2.49 12.70
CA ILE A 164 -3.16 3.74 12.59
C ILE A 164 -2.97 4.24 14.02
N LYS A 165 -1.73 4.20 14.52
CA LYS A 165 -1.43 4.47 15.91
C LYS A 165 -1.73 5.91 16.31
N ALA A 166 -2.17 6.09 17.55
CA ALA A 166 -2.28 7.41 18.18
C ALA A 166 -0.99 8.21 17.96
N ASN A 167 -1.13 9.51 17.80
CA ASN A 167 -0.03 10.44 17.51
C ASN A 167 0.71 10.19 16.17
N THR A 168 0.19 9.34 15.27
CA THR A 168 0.66 9.29 13.88
C THR A 168 0.40 10.63 13.19
N TYR A 169 -0.74 11.23 13.47
CA TYR A 169 -1.13 12.59 13.11
C TYR A 169 -1.50 13.36 14.36
N LYS A 170 -1.33 14.68 14.39
CA LYS A 170 -1.66 15.51 15.55
C LYS A 170 -3.13 15.43 15.95
N THR A 171 -4.01 15.27 14.95
CA THR A 171 -5.46 15.12 15.15
C THR A 171 -5.85 13.76 15.75
N LEU A 172 -4.95 12.76 15.72
CA LEU A 172 -5.26 11.37 16.11
C LEU A 172 -4.78 11.11 17.55
N ASN A 173 -5.68 11.23 18.52
CA ASN A 173 -5.37 11.03 19.96
C ASN A 173 -5.58 9.59 20.46
N LYS A 174 -6.13 8.71 19.64
CA LYS A 174 -6.33 7.27 19.88
C LYS A 174 -5.99 6.48 18.61
N ASP A 175 -5.78 5.17 18.75
CA ASP A 175 -5.62 4.29 17.58
C ASP A 175 -6.88 4.33 16.72
N ALA A 176 -6.72 4.52 15.40
CA ALA A 176 -7.82 4.44 14.45
C ALA A 176 -7.80 3.07 13.74
N ARG A 177 -8.94 2.40 13.72
CA ARG A 177 -9.11 1.11 13.04
C ARG A 177 -9.09 1.32 11.53
N ALA A 178 -8.14 0.65 10.86
CA ALA A 178 -7.99 0.65 9.41
C ALA A 178 -7.69 -0.76 8.90
N VAL A 179 -7.58 -0.92 7.60
CA VAL A 179 -7.05 -2.12 6.94
C VAL A 179 -5.78 -1.77 6.17
N SER A 180 -4.94 -2.74 5.87
CA SER A 180 -3.70 -2.52 5.12
C SER A 180 -3.38 -3.65 4.16
N MET A 181 -2.58 -3.34 3.15
CA MET A 181 -1.86 -4.30 2.30
C MET A 181 -0.36 -4.20 2.56
N TRP A 182 0.34 -5.32 2.52
CA TRP A 182 1.80 -5.31 2.51
C TRP A 182 2.32 -4.79 1.17
N ASN A 183 3.39 -3.99 1.23
CA ASN A 183 4.25 -3.67 0.11
C ASN A 183 5.44 -4.60 0.06
N TYR A 184 5.83 -4.96 -1.17
CA TYR A 184 7.03 -5.71 -1.45
C TYR A 184 7.89 -4.98 -2.48
N ALA A 185 9.19 -5.02 -2.25
CA ALA A 185 10.15 -4.75 -3.30
C ALA A 185 10.18 -5.95 -4.25
N ILE A 186 10.13 -5.66 -5.54
CA ILE A 186 10.11 -6.64 -6.61
C ILE A 186 11.25 -6.38 -7.59
N ALA A 187 11.73 -7.45 -8.21
CA ALA A 187 12.77 -7.43 -9.23
C ALA A 187 12.28 -8.14 -10.49
N ASN A 188 12.87 -7.82 -11.65
CA ASN A 188 12.74 -8.71 -12.79
C ASN A 188 13.47 -10.03 -12.49
N CYS A 189 12.80 -11.16 -12.72
CA CYS A 189 13.32 -12.48 -12.38
C CYS A 189 14.58 -12.88 -13.18
N ASP A 190 14.82 -12.25 -14.33
CA ASP A 190 15.97 -12.52 -15.20
C ASP A 190 17.26 -11.77 -14.75
N LEU A 191 17.20 -10.95 -13.69
CA LEU A 191 18.37 -10.24 -13.18
C LEU A 191 19.41 -11.20 -12.59
N PRO A 192 20.71 -10.82 -12.60
CA PRO A 192 21.76 -11.62 -11.98
C PRO A 192 21.51 -11.80 -10.48
N GLU A 193 21.73 -13.03 -9.99
CA GLU A 193 21.55 -13.38 -8.57
C GLU A 193 22.34 -12.45 -7.64
N SER A 194 23.62 -12.21 -7.96
CA SER A 194 24.49 -11.34 -7.17
C SER A 194 23.96 -9.92 -7.04
N PHE A 195 23.39 -9.38 -8.12
CA PHE A 195 22.85 -8.01 -8.13
C PHE A 195 21.63 -7.87 -7.21
N VAL A 196 20.70 -8.83 -7.26
CA VAL A 196 19.51 -8.80 -6.40
C VAL A 196 19.87 -9.14 -4.95
N TYR A 197 20.86 -10.01 -4.72
CA TYR A 197 21.40 -10.29 -3.39
C TYR A 197 21.95 -9.02 -2.73
N GLU A 198 22.85 -8.30 -3.41
CA GLU A 198 23.46 -7.07 -2.89
C GLU A 198 22.41 -5.98 -2.64
N ALA A 199 21.44 -5.82 -3.54
CA ALA A 199 20.36 -4.86 -3.36
C ALA A 199 19.47 -5.21 -2.13
N THR A 200 19.14 -6.48 -1.95
CA THR A 200 18.36 -6.97 -0.79
C THR A 200 19.12 -6.75 0.50
N LYS A 201 20.40 -7.11 0.54
CA LYS A 201 21.31 -6.94 1.66
C LYS A 201 21.49 -5.47 2.03
N ALA A 202 21.74 -4.62 1.04
CA ALA A 202 21.94 -3.18 1.26
C ALA A 202 20.73 -2.52 1.95
N VAL A 203 19.51 -2.94 1.62
CA VAL A 203 18.30 -2.39 2.23
C VAL A 203 18.07 -2.99 3.62
N LEU A 204 18.04 -4.30 3.74
CA LEU A 204 17.63 -4.95 4.99
C LEU A 204 18.67 -4.80 6.12
N ASP A 205 19.97 -4.85 5.80
CA ASP A 205 21.03 -4.64 6.79
C ASP A 205 21.15 -3.17 7.25
N ASN A 206 20.62 -2.22 6.47
CA ASN A 206 20.61 -0.79 6.81
C ASN A 206 19.24 -0.27 7.28
N ASN A 207 18.34 -1.15 7.69
CA ASN A 207 17.00 -0.76 8.14
C ASN A 207 17.00 0.34 9.24
N PRO A 208 17.87 0.34 10.27
CA PRO A 208 17.91 1.41 11.26
C PRO A 208 18.11 2.81 10.63
N LYS A 209 18.97 2.91 9.60
CA LYS A 209 19.17 4.16 8.87
C LYS A 209 17.93 4.57 8.07
N MET A 210 17.22 3.61 7.45
CA MET A 210 15.98 3.90 6.74
C MET A 210 14.89 4.43 7.67
N GLN A 211 14.82 3.95 8.91
CA GLN A 211 13.86 4.43 9.90
C GLN A 211 14.08 5.90 10.29
N THR A 212 15.30 6.43 10.18
CA THR A 212 15.57 7.86 10.40
C THR A 212 14.99 8.73 9.28
N ILE A 213 14.81 8.16 8.08
CA ILE A 213 14.23 8.85 6.93
C ILE A 213 12.70 8.79 6.99
N HIS A 214 12.14 7.60 7.24
CA HIS A 214 10.70 7.42 7.33
C HIS A 214 10.33 6.31 8.32
N LYS A 215 9.48 6.63 9.30
CA LYS A 215 9.07 5.69 10.37
C LYS A 215 8.36 4.43 9.84
N GLY A 216 7.75 4.48 8.66
CA GLY A 216 7.14 3.31 8.01
C GLY A 216 8.15 2.19 7.73
N ALA A 217 9.44 2.51 7.58
CA ALA A 217 10.50 1.52 7.34
C ALA A 217 10.73 0.56 8.52
N ARG A 218 10.15 0.80 9.69
CA ARG A 218 10.25 -0.09 10.87
C ARG A 218 9.80 -1.53 10.61
N THR A 219 8.99 -1.75 9.58
CA THR A 219 8.50 -3.07 9.19
C THR A 219 9.22 -3.66 7.97
N THR A 220 10.20 -2.94 7.40
CA THR A 220 11.07 -3.42 6.33
C THR A 220 12.17 -4.29 6.95
N LEU A 221 11.81 -5.48 7.41
CA LEU A 221 12.66 -6.40 8.16
C LEU A 221 12.65 -7.78 7.52
N ALA A 222 13.79 -8.50 7.57
CA ALA A 222 13.91 -9.82 6.98
C ALA A 222 12.91 -10.82 7.55
N GLU A 223 12.59 -10.73 8.84
CA GLU A 223 11.62 -11.59 9.54
C GLU A 223 10.20 -11.52 8.98
N ASN A 224 9.86 -10.43 8.27
CA ASN A 224 8.55 -10.28 7.62
C ASN A 224 8.47 -10.91 6.21
N TRP A 225 9.44 -11.72 5.83
CA TRP A 225 9.44 -12.40 4.52
C TRP A 225 8.17 -13.23 4.28
N ASP A 226 7.59 -13.79 5.34
CA ASP A 226 6.38 -14.63 5.33
C ASP A 226 5.08 -13.87 4.96
N LYS A 227 5.14 -12.54 4.88
CA LYS A 227 4.02 -11.70 4.42
C LYS A 227 3.81 -11.80 2.90
N ASN A 228 4.78 -12.39 2.19
CA ASN A 228 4.61 -12.84 0.81
C ASN A 228 4.20 -14.31 0.77
N THR A 229 3.06 -14.61 0.18
CA THR A 229 2.49 -15.96 0.14
C THR A 229 2.36 -16.52 -1.28
N PHE A 230 2.79 -15.77 -2.33
CA PHE A 230 2.54 -16.20 -3.70
C PHE A 230 3.50 -15.65 -4.77
N ILE A 231 4.23 -14.57 -4.53
CA ILE A 231 5.23 -14.08 -5.49
C ILE A 231 6.50 -14.93 -5.31
N PRO A 232 7.03 -15.58 -6.35
CA PRO A 232 8.28 -16.31 -6.20
C PRO A 232 9.40 -15.34 -5.81
N PHE A 233 10.20 -15.70 -4.81
CA PHE A 233 11.38 -14.93 -4.46
C PHE A 233 12.47 -15.09 -5.51
N HIS A 234 13.18 -13.99 -5.80
CA HIS A 234 14.34 -14.02 -6.65
C HIS A 234 15.48 -14.84 -5.98
N PRO A 235 16.27 -15.64 -6.74
CA PRO A 235 17.36 -16.44 -6.16
C PRO A 235 18.32 -15.64 -5.27
N GLY A 236 18.68 -14.41 -5.67
CA GLY A 236 19.52 -13.52 -4.86
C GLY A 236 18.88 -13.12 -3.53
N ALA A 237 17.55 -12.93 -3.49
CA ALA A 237 16.85 -12.68 -2.24
C ALA A 237 16.79 -13.94 -1.36
N VAL A 238 16.52 -15.10 -1.97
CA VAL A 238 16.56 -16.40 -1.25
C VAL A 238 17.91 -16.61 -0.56
N LYS A 239 19.01 -16.40 -1.29
CA LYS A 239 20.38 -16.50 -0.76
C LYS A 239 20.59 -15.62 0.47
N TYR A 240 20.14 -14.36 0.42
CA TYR A 240 20.23 -13.45 1.56
C TYR A 240 19.43 -13.98 2.77
N TYR A 241 18.20 -14.45 2.56
CA TYR A 241 17.37 -14.98 3.64
C TYR A 241 17.99 -16.23 4.28
N GLU A 242 18.54 -17.12 3.46
CA GLU A 242 19.24 -18.33 3.95
C GLU A 242 20.46 -17.97 4.81
N GLU A 243 21.26 -16.98 4.40
CA GLU A 243 22.37 -16.47 5.21
C GLU A 243 21.91 -15.89 6.56
N LYS A 244 20.71 -15.33 6.63
CA LYS A 244 20.10 -14.82 7.88
C LYS A 244 19.37 -15.90 8.67
N GLY A 245 19.40 -17.16 8.23
CA GLY A 245 18.78 -18.29 8.91
C GLY A 245 17.29 -18.49 8.62
N PHE A 246 16.73 -17.76 7.65
CA PHE A 246 15.36 -17.97 7.21
C PHE A 246 15.28 -18.99 6.08
N LYS A 247 14.29 -19.87 6.14
CA LYS A 247 14.05 -20.88 5.11
C LYS A 247 12.85 -20.50 4.25
N ILE A 248 13.10 -20.06 3.01
CA ILE A 248 12.03 -19.76 2.06
C ILE A 248 11.43 -21.08 1.52
N PRO A 249 10.11 -21.28 1.63
CA PRO A 249 9.45 -22.48 1.12
C PRO A 249 9.68 -22.69 -0.38
N ALA A 250 9.84 -23.94 -0.82
CA ALA A 250 10.11 -24.26 -2.23
C ALA A 250 9.05 -23.74 -3.23
N ASN A 251 7.78 -23.66 -2.79
CA ASN A 251 6.69 -23.12 -3.60
C ASN A 251 6.76 -21.59 -3.78
N LEU A 252 7.59 -20.90 -2.99
CA LEU A 252 7.88 -19.47 -3.10
C LEU A 252 9.28 -19.20 -3.68
N GLN A 253 9.97 -20.19 -4.18
CA GLN A 253 11.23 -20.03 -4.92
C GLN A 253 10.95 -20.05 -6.43
N LEU A 254 11.71 -19.27 -7.18
CA LEU A 254 11.63 -19.27 -8.64
C LEU A 254 12.01 -20.68 -9.14
N LYS A 255 11.09 -21.34 -9.83
CA LYS A 255 11.39 -22.63 -10.49
C LYS A 255 12.34 -22.36 -11.66
N LYS A 256 13.47 -23.05 -11.64
CA LYS A 256 14.41 -23.07 -12.76
C LYS A 256 13.81 -23.76 -13.98
#